data_40aa3fe12bb73e826fc56642d814727a
#
_entry.id   40aa3fe12bb73e826fc56642d814727a
#
_cell.length_a   1.000
_cell.length_b   1.000
_cell.length_c   1.000
_cell.angle_alpha   90.00
_cell.angle_beta   90.00
_cell.angle_gamma   90.00
#
_symmetry.space_group_name_H-M   'P 1'
#
loop_
_entity.id
_entity.type
_entity.pdbx_description
1 polymer ?
#
loop_
_entity_poly.entity_id
_entity_poly.type
_entity_poly.pdbx_seq_one_letter_code
_entity_poly.pdbx_strand_id
1 'polypeptide(L)'
;MKILVVDDEQDVKILFEQRFRKEIRDKEMEFVFAFSGEDALIYLNRHEHEAVLILSDINMPGMSGLELLGHIKQKYHKPPPVVMMITAYGDKENYDTAMNLGADDFLTKPVDFTSLKEKLKTIS
;
A
#
# COMPACT_ATOMS: atom_id res chain seq x y z
N MET A 1 3.60 6.83 -12.18
CA MET A 1 3.37 5.69 -11.29
C MET A 1 2.12 5.94 -10.46
N LYS A 2 1.22 5.00 -10.45
CA LYS A 2 0.00 5.08 -9.62
C LYS A 2 0.15 4.22 -8.37
N ILE A 3 -0.17 4.78 -7.21
CA ILE A 3 0.01 4.15 -5.91
C ILE A 3 -1.31 4.19 -5.15
N LEU A 4 -1.80 3.03 -4.74
CA LEU A 4 -2.98 2.92 -3.88
C LEU A 4 -2.51 2.80 -2.42
N VAL A 5 -2.89 3.77 -1.60
CA VAL A 5 -2.57 3.77 -0.16
C VAL A 5 -3.82 3.36 0.60
N VAL A 6 -3.72 2.30 1.39
CA VAL A 6 -4.83 1.77 2.18
C VAL A 6 -4.53 1.94 3.66
N ASP A 7 -5.29 2.79 4.33
CA ASP A 7 -5.14 3.06 5.76
C ASP A 7 -6.44 3.66 6.27
N ASP A 8 -6.91 3.20 7.43
CA ASP A 8 -8.16 3.69 8.01
C ASP A 8 -8.04 5.08 8.63
N GLU A 9 -6.81 5.56 8.85
CA GLU A 9 -6.57 6.91 9.37
C GLU A 9 -6.56 7.91 8.22
N GLN A 10 -7.57 8.80 8.18
CA GLN A 10 -7.70 9.76 7.09
C GLN A 10 -6.57 10.79 7.05
N ASP A 11 -5.91 11.04 8.18
CA ASP A 11 -4.76 11.95 8.25
C ASP A 11 -3.58 11.47 7.39
N VAL A 12 -3.51 10.18 7.11
CA VAL A 12 -2.46 9.60 6.25
C VAL A 12 -2.51 10.21 4.85
N LYS A 13 -3.70 10.47 4.31
CA LYS A 13 -3.85 11.13 3.01
C LYS A 13 -3.14 12.49 3.00
N ILE A 14 -3.40 13.31 4.01
CA ILE A 14 -2.80 14.65 4.12
C ILE A 14 -1.28 14.54 4.21
N LEU A 15 -0.79 13.60 5.01
CA LEU A 15 0.63 13.40 5.22
C LEU A 15 1.34 12.98 3.92
N PHE A 16 0.78 12.02 3.18
CA PHE A 16 1.34 11.60 1.90
C PHE A 16 1.32 12.74 0.89
N GLU A 17 0.24 13.50 0.81
CA GLU A 17 0.15 14.62 -0.11
C GLU A 17 1.18 15.70 0.18
N GLN A 18 1.48 15.94 1.45
CA GLN A 18 2.54 16.89 1.84
C GLN A 18 3.94 16.36 1.53
N ARG A 19 4.20 15.11 1.87
CA ARG A 19 5.54 14.53 1.72
C ARG A 19 5.91 14.26 0.26
N PHE A 20 4.92 13.99 -0.59
CA PHE A 20 5.14 13.74 -2.01
C PHE A 20 4.66 14.88 -2.89
N ARG A 21 4.56 16.09 -2.34
CA ARG A 21 4.05 17.27 -3.04
C ARG A 21 4.73 17.52 -4.38
N LYS A 22 6.05 17.42 -4.41
CA LYS A 22 6.84 17.64 -5.63
C LYS A 22 6.55 16.56 -6.67
N GLU A 23 6.55 15.31 -6.26
CA GLU A 23 6.33 14.17 -7.14
C GLU A 23 4.92 14.19 -7.74
N ILE A 24 3.93 14.59 -6.95
CA ILE A 24 2.55 14.74 -7.42
C ILE A 24 2.46 15.90 -8.41
N ARG A 25 3.04 17.04 -8.09
CA ARG A 25 3.04 18.24 -8.95
C ARG A 25 3.68 17.94 -10.30
N ASP A 26 4.81 17.22 -10.29
CA ASP A 26 5.56 16.91 -11.50
C ASP A 26 4.99 15.69 -12.23
N LYS A 27 3.87 15.13 -11.76
CA LYS A 27 3.19 13.97 -12.33
C LYS A 27 4.06 12.70 -12.36
N GLU A 28 5.05 12.63 -11.49
CA GLU A 28 5.87 11.43 -11.33
C GLU A 28 5.10 10.35 -10.58
N MET A 29 4.24 10.73 -9.64
CA MET A 29 3.45 9.83 -8.80
C MET A 29 2.03 10.34 -8.68
N GLU A 30 1.08 9.41 -8.75
CA GLU A 30 -0.34 9.65 -8.52
C GLU A 30 -0.79 8.77 -7.38
N PHE A 31 -1.35 9.37 -6.33
CA PHE A 31 -1.83 8.64 -5.16
C PHE A 31 -3.34 8.53 -5.16
N VAL A 32 -3.83 7.33 -4.87
CA VAL A 32 -5.24 7.06 -4.61
C VAL A 32 -5.33 6.51 -3.19
N PHE A 33 -6.35 6.93 -2.43
CA PHE A 33 -6.49 6.55 -1.03
C PHE A 33 -7.76 5.75 -0.82
N ALA A 34 -7.64 4.61 -0.14
CA ALA A 34 -8.76 3.82 0.33
C ALA A 34 -8.66 3.74 1.86
N PHE A 35 -9.78 3.92 2.55
CA PHE A 35 -9.79 3.98 4.01
C PHE A 35 -10.24 2.67 4.66
N SER A 36 -10.34 1.63 3.86
CA SER A 36 -10.62 0.27 4.34
C SER A 36 -10.15 -0.75 3.31
N GLY A 37 -9.99 -2.01 3.72
CA GLY A 37 -9.67 -3.10 2.80
C GLY A 37 -10.78 -3.32 1.79
N GLU A 38 -12.03 -3.19 2.23
CA GLU A 38 -13.21 -3.34 1.38
C GLU A 38 -13.22 -2.29 0.26
N ASP A 39 -12.96 -1.02 0.61
CA ASP A 39 -12.87 0.06 -0.37
C ASP A 39 -11.72 -0.14 -1.35
N ALA A 40 -10.59 -0.65 -0.85
CA ALA A 40 -9.45 -0.96 -1.70
C ALA A 40 -9.81 -2.02 -2.75
N LEU A 41 -10.54 -3.08 -2.36
CA LEU A 41 -10.97 -4.11 -3.30
C LEU A 41 -11.95 -3.57 -4.33
N ILE A 42 -12.87 -2.69 -3.92
CA ILE A 42 -13.80 -2.05 -4.85
C ILE A 42 -13.02 -1.24 -5.89
N TYR A 43 -12.03 -0.47 -5.44
CA TYR A 43 -11.20 0.30 -6.35
C TYR A 43 -10.44 -0.60 -7.33
N LEU A 44 -9.79 -1.64 -6.81
CA LEU A 44 -9.00 -2.56 -7.64
C LEU A 44 -9.87 -3.29 -8.67
N ASN A 45 -11.08 -3.69 -8.29
CA ASN A 45 -12.00 -4.35 -9.21
C ASN A 45 -12.46 -3.46 -10.36
N ARG A 46 -12.53 -2.14 -10.13
CA ARG A 46 -12.91 -1.16 -11.16
C ARG A 46 -11.73 -0.71 -12.01
N HIS A 47 -10.50 -0.91 -11.53
CA HIS A 47 -9.28 -0.38 -12.15
C HIS A 47 -8.21 -1.47 -12.26
N GLU A 48 -8.58 -2.66 -12.74
CA GLU A 48 -7.72 -3.86 -12.72
C GLU A 48 -6.37 -3.66 -13.41
N HIS A 49 -6.29 -2.77 -14.39
CA HIS A 49 -5.08 -2.57 -15.17
C HIS A 49 -4.29 -1.31 -14.79
N GLU A 50 -4.74 -0.60 -13.75
CA GLU A 50 -4.16 0.71 -13.42
C GLU A 50 -3.24 0.71 -12.19
N ALA A 51 -3.60 -0.02 -11.15
CA ALA A 51 -2.85 0.01 -9.89
C ALA A 51 -1.53 -0.74 -10.03
N VAL A 52 -0.43 -0.03 -9.90
CA VAL A 52 0.90 -0.60 -10.04
C VAL A 52 1.48 -1.00 -8.69
N LEU A 53 1.22 -0.20 -7.65
CA LEU A 53 1.77 -0.39 -6.32
C LEU A 53 0.70 -0.17 -5.28
N ILE A 54 0.69 -1.02 -4.25
CA ILE A 54 -0.24 -0.91 -3.13
C ILE A 54 0.56 -0.80 -1.84
N LEU A 55 0.27 0.23 -1.04
CA LEU A 55 0.79 0.40 0.31
C LEU A 55 -0.38 0.21 1.26
N SER A 56 -0.34 -0.81 2.13
CA SER A 56 -1.45 -1.09 3.02
C SER A 56 -1.02 -1.23 4.47
N ASP A 57 -1.75 -0.55 5.35
CA ASP A 57 -1.67 -0.81 6.79
C ASP A 57 -2.21 -2.20 7.08
N ILE A 58 -1.68 -2.84 8.12
CA ILE A 58 -2.14 -4.17 8.55
C ILE A 58 -3.36 -4.07 9.46
N ASN A 59 -3.30 -3.20 10.45
CA ASN A 59 -4.33 -3.12 11.49
C ASN A 59 -5.42 -2.13 11.11
N MET A 60 -6.51 -2.64 10.56
CA MET A 60 -7.68 -1.85 10.16
C MET A 60 -8.95 -2.52 10.66
N PRO A 61 -10.00 -1.75 11.01
CA PRO A 61 -11.31 -2.33 11.35
C PRO A 61 -11.90 -3.06 10.15
N GLY A 62 -12.66 -4.12 10.40
CA GLY A 62 -13.21 -4.95 9.34
C GLY A 62 -12.12 -5.81 8.71
N MET A 63 -11.93 -5.69 7.41
CA MET A 63 -10.88 -6.43 6.71
C MET A 63 -9.50 -5.90 7.10
N SER A 64 -8.63 -6.77 7.61
CA SER A 64 -7.26 -6.39 7.91
C SER A 64 -6.43 -6.25 6.63
N GLY A 65 -5.26 -5.60 6.75
CA GLY A 65 -4.34 -5.51 5.62
C GLY A 65 -3.82 -6.88 5.17
N LEU A 66 -3.69 -7.85 6.09
CA LEU A 66 -3.27 -9.21 5.75
C LEU A 66 -4.34 -9.93 4.93
N GLU A 67 -5.61 -9.78 5.30
CA GLU A 67 -6.72 -10.33 4.52
C GLU A 67 -6.77 -9.70 3.13
N LEU A 68 -6.60 -8.39 3.05
CA LEU A 68 -6.55 -7.67 1.78
C LEU A 68 -5.42 -8.21 0.90
N LEU A 69 -4.22 -8.38 1.47
CA LEU A 69 -3.07 -8.94 0.76
C LEU A 69 -3.39 -10.32 0.17
N GLY A 70 -4.02 -11.18 0.97
CA GLY A 70 -4.43 -12.52 0.50
C GLY A 70 -5.37 -12.44 -0.69
N HIS A 71 -6.38 -11.58 -0.63
CA HIS A 71 -7.32 -11.38 -1.74
C HIS A 71 -6.61 -10.87 -3.00
N ILE A 72 -5.71 -9.91 -2.85
CA ILE A 72 -4.99 -9.33 -3.99
C ILE A 72 -4.14 -10.39 -4.68
N LYS A 73 -3.37 -11.15 -3.91
CA LYS A 73 -2.46 -12.15 -4.48
C LYS A 73 -3.18 -13.34 -5.09
N GLN A 74 -4.39 -13.65 -4.63
CA GLN A 74 -5.21 -14.71 -5.22
C GLN A 74 -5.88 -14.27 -6.52
N LYS A 75 -6.31 -13.02 -6.61
CA LYS A 75 -7.13 -12.56 -7.73
C LYS A 75 -6.31 -11.95 -8.87
N TYR A 76 -5.27 -11.20 -8.56
CA TYR A 76 -4.52 -10.43 -9.55
C TYR A 76 -3.17 -11.07 -9.81
N HIS A 77 -3.07 -11.83 -10.93
CA HIS A 77 -1.87 -12.60 -11.24
C HIS A 77 -1.05 -12.07 -12.42
N LYS A 78 -1.64 -11.24 -13.29
CA LYS A 78 -0.96 -10.83 -14.55
C LYS A 78 -1.24 -9.38 -14.92
N PRO A 79 -0.32 -8.46 -14.68
CA PRO A 79 0.85 -8.59 -13.81
C PRO A 79 0.44 -8.57 -12.35
N PRO A 80 1.16 -9.28 -11.47
CA PRO A 80 0.83 -9.21 -10.06
C PRO A 80 1.16 -7.81 -9.52
N PRO A 81 0.26 -7.19 -8.75
CA PRO A 81 0.57 -5.90 -8.16
C PRO A 81 1.67 -6.04 -7.11
N VAL A 82 2.51 -5.02 -7.00
CA VAL A 82 3.49 -4.93 -5.92
C VAL A 82 2.76 -4.47 -4.66
N VAL A 83 2.87 -5.22 -3.58
CA VAL A 83 2.19 -4.89 -2.32
C VAL A 83 3.23 -4.74 -1.21
N MET A 84 3.28 -3.55 -0.62
CA MET A 84 4.09 -3.26 0.55
C MET A 84 3.17 -3.12 1.76
N MET A 85 3.49 -3.83 2.84
CA MET A 85 2.72 -3.77 4.07
C MET A 85 3.36 -2.80 5.05
N ILE A 86 2.54 -2.09 5.82
CA ILE A 86 2.99 -1.13 6.83
C ILE A 86 2.39 -1.51 8.17
N THR A 87 3.21 -1.63 9.20
CA THR A 87 2.74 -2.02 10.53
C THR A 87 3.54 -1.36 11.65
N ALA A 88 3.09 -1.56 12.89
CA ALA A 88 3.79 -1.09 14.07
C ALA A 88 5.13 -1.82 14.24
N TYR A 89 6.10 -1.11 14.80
CA TYR A 89 7.43 -1.65 15.07
C TYR A 89 7.36 -2.87 16.01
N GLY A 90 8.13 -3.89 15.69
CA GLY A 90 8.28 -5.06 16.55
C GLY A 90 7.24 -6.16 16.34
N ASP A 91 6.35 -6.03 15.38
CA ASP A 91 5.31 -7.03 15.11
C ASP A 91 5.81 -8.12 14.16
N LYS A 92 6.61 -9.03 14.71
CA LYS A 92 7.23 -10.11 13.93
C LYS A 92 6.20 -11.10 13.38
N GLU A 93 5.14 -11.38 14.14
CA GLU A 93 4.11 -12.31 13.71
C GLU A 93 3.42 -11.81 12.44
N ASN A 94 3.05 -10.55 12.40
CA ASN A 94 2.47 -9.94 11.21
C ASN A 94 3.46 -9.89 10.05
N TYR A 95 4.74 -9.65 10.34
CA TYR A 95 5.78 -9.69 9.31
C TYR A 95 5.84 -11.07 8.65
N ASP A 96 5.93 -12.13 9.45
CA ASP A 96 6.03 -13.50 8.93
C ASP A 96 4.80 -13.87 8.12
N THR A 97 3.59 -13.52 8.61
CA THR A 97 2.34 -13.78 7.91
C THR A 97 2.29 -13.03 6.59
N ALA A 98 2.67 -11.76 6.57
CA ALA A 98 2.68 -10.95 5.36
C ALA A 98 3.62 -11.53 4.30
N MET A 99 4.81 -11.93 4.69
CA MET A 99 5.77 -12.49 3.75
C MET A 99 5.30 -13.84 3.22
N ASN A 100 4.67 -14.66 4.06
CA ASN A 100 4.09 -15.94 3.62
C ASN A 100 2.92 -15.74 2.65
N LEU A 101 2.17 -14.65 2.78
CA LEU A 101 1.08 -14.32 1.86
C LEU A 101 1.57 -13.66 0.55
N GLY A 102 2.86 -13.40 0.43
CA GLY A 102 3.45 -12.89 -0.80
C GLY A 102 3.65 -11.38 -0.85
N ALA A 103 3.74 -10.71 0.30
CA ALA A 103 4.09 -9.29 0.33
C ALA A 103 5.47 -9.07 -0.30
N ASP A 104 5.58 -8.01 -1.09
CA ASP A 104 6.83 -7.70 -1.78
C ASP A 104 7.80 -6.93 -0.89
N ASP A 105 7.28 -6.19 0.08
CA ASP A 105 8.11 -5.48 1.06
C ASP A 105 7.28 -5.21 2.32
N PHE A 106 7.96 -4.78 3.37
CA PHE A 106 7.37 -4.57 4.68
C PHE A 106 8.03 -3.36 5.34
N LEU A 107 7.22 -2.40 5.74
CA LEU A 107 7.67 -1.16 6.38
C LEU A 107 7.14 -1.07 7.80
N THR A 108 7.89 -0.45 8.69
CA THR A 108 7.45 -0.23 10.07
C THR A 108 7.11 1.24 10.30
N LYS A 109 6.12 1.50 11.15
CA LYS A 109 5.75 2.86 11.55
C LYS A 109 6.71 3.37 12.65
N PRO A 110 7.03 4.65 12.66
CA PRO A 110 6.62 5.68 11.71
C PRO A 110 7.31 5.52 10.37
N VAL A 111 6.59 5.80 9.28
CA VAL A 111 7.12 5.66 7.94
C VAL A 111 8.26 6.66 7.71
N ASP A 112 9.42 6.17 7.29
CA ASP A 112 10.51 7.00 6.83
C ASP A 112 10.27 7.34 5.36
N PHE A 113 9.80 8.54 5.09
CA PHE A 113 9.44 8.96 3.74
C PHE A 113 10.63 9.05 2.81
N THR A 114 11.83 9.33 3.33
CA THR A 114 13.04 9.33 2.51
C THR A 114 13.34 7.93 1.98
N SER A 115 13.31 6.93 2.87
CA SER A 115 13.50 5.53 2.47
C SER A 115 12.39 5.05 1.55
N LEU A 116 11.14 5.44 1.81
CA LEU A 116 10.00 5.07 0.98
C LEU A 116 10.15 5.64 -0.44
N LYS A 117 10.56 6.90 -0.57
CA LYS A 117 10.80 7.50 -1.88
C LYS A 117 11.86 6.74 -2.68
N GLU A 118 12.94 6.32 -2.02
CA GLU A 118 13.99 5.55 -2.66
C GLU A 118 13.46 4.20 -3.14
N LYS A 119 12.67 3.51 -2.32
CA LYS A 119 12.05 2.22 -2.69
C LYS A 119 11.11 2.39 -3.88
N LEU A 120 10.29 3.43 -3.90
CA LEU A 120 9.36 3.68 -4.99
C LEU A 120 10.08 3.97 -6.30
N LYS A 121 11.19 4.67 -6.25
CA LYS A 121 11.99 4.98 -7.44
C LYS A 121 12.63 3.73 -8.05
N THR A 122 12.96 2.73 -7.24
CA THR A 122 13.55 1.48 -7.76
C THR A 122 12.52 0.59 -8.45
N ILE A 123 11.24 0.77 -8.15
CA ILE A 123 10.15 -0.02 -8.73
C ILE A 123 9.71 0.54 -10.09
N SER A 124 9.79 1.85 -10.24
CA SER A 124 9.33 2.52 -11.44
C SER A 124 10.31 2.44 -12.62
#